data_a43739ad9d858e3717d46619c155fc81
#
_entry.id   a43739ad9d858e3717d46619c155fc81
#
_cell.length_a   1.000
_cell.length_b   1.000
_cell.length_c   1.000
_cell.angle_alpha   90.00
_cell.angle_beta   90.00
_cell.angle_gamma   90.00
#
_symmetry.space_group_name_H-M   'P 1'
#
loop_
_entity.id
_entity.type
_entity.pdbx_description
1 polymer ?
#
loop_
_entity_poly.entity_id
_entity_poly.type
_entity_poly.pdbx_seq_one_letter_code
_entity_poly.pdbx_strand_id
1 'polypeptide(L)'
;MTTAEPCRLLVVDGPVFLQRLLAIPHIGRNLIALLAERMRRSNERVVARVRSALQLQALQRELDFARRIQSSMLPAAPLPAQARELDFHGFMRAARQVGGDFYDWLPLGPRRFLFAIGDVCDKGMPAALFMVRALTLLRSAAAGGGDAGGECLARWMAHLNDQLAES
;
A
#
# COMPACT_ATOMS: atom_id res chain seq x y z
N MET A 1 -6.20 39.57 -7.72
CA MET A 1 -6.47 39.43 -6.28
C MET A 1 -7.98 39.39 -6.14
N THR A 2 -8.52 38.27 -5.71
CA THR A 2 -9.98 38.07 -5.50
C THR A 2 -10.25 38.06 -4.01
N THR A 3 -11.25 38.81 -3.57
CA THR A 3 -11.72 38.84 -2.18
C THR A 3 -12.86 37.85 -2.03
N ALA A 4 -12.93 37.14 -0.89
CA ALA A 4 -14.00 36.18 -0.59
C ALA A 4 -15.29 36.90 -0.15
N GLU A 5 -15.17 38.14 0.30
CA GLU A 5 -16.28 38.98 0.78
C GLU A 5 -16.14 40.40 0.29
N PRO A 6 -17.21 41.19 0.19
CA PRO A 6 -17.15 42.60 -0.14
C PRO A 6 -16.26 43.34 0.86
N CYS A 7 -15.21 43.99 0.37
CA CYS A 7 -14.30 44.75 1.22
C CYS A 7 -13.97 46.11 0.60
N ARG A 8 -13.64 47.09 1.45
CA ARG A 8 -13.10 48.40 1.01
C ARG A 8 -11.59 48.32 1.03
N LEU A 9 -10.97 48.65 -0.10
CA LEU A 9 -9.51 48.63 -0.25
C LEU A 9 -9.02 50.07 -0.44
N LEU A 10 -7.92 50.38 0.27
CA LEU A 10 -7.12 51.59 -0.03
C LEU A 10 -6.00 51.16 -0.95
N VAL A 11 -5.97 51.72 -2.14
CA VAL A 11 -4.89 51.52 -3.11
C VAL A 11 -3.92 52.67 -2.98
N VAL A 12 -2.65 52.37 -2.79
CA VAL A 12 -1.56 53.33 -2.70
C VAL A 12 -0.57 53.07 -3.80
N ASP A 13 -0.23 54.08 -4.58
CA ASP A 13 0.76 53.98 -5.64
C ASP A 13 2.16 53.69 -5.09
N GLY A 14 2.96 52.91 -5.84
CA GLY A 14 4.29 52.48 -5.42
C GLY A 14 5.22 53.65 -5.03
N PRO A 15 5.35 54.72 -5.82
CA PRO A 15 6.15 55.86 -5.46
C PRO A 15 5.71 56.57 -4.15
N VAL A 16 4.40 56.71 -3.95
CA VAL A 16 3.85 57.30 -2.73
C VAL A 16 4.12 56.40 -1.52
N PHE A 17 3.98 55.11 -1.69
CA PHE A 17 4.30 54.13 -0.66
C PHE A 17 5.77 54.17 -0.25
N LEU A 18 6.69 54.15 -1.21
CA LEU A 18 8.12 54.10 -0.96
C LEU A 18 8.63 55.46 -0.37
N GLN A 19 8.22 56.59 -0.94
CA GLN A 19 8.79 57.89 -0.60
C GLN A 19 8.14 58.54 0.63
N ARG A 20 6.83 58.28 0.85
CA ARG A 20 6.10 58.94 1.95
C ARG A 20 5.74 57.96 3.09
N LEU A 21 5.22 56.79 2.80
CA LEU A 21 4.77 55.88 3.87
C LEU A 21 5.93 55.14 4.53
N LEU A 22 6.88 54.62 3.77
CA LEU A 22 8.06 53.96 4.35
C LEU A 22 9.02 54.90 5.08
N ALA A 23 8.98 56.19 4.79
CA ALA A 23 9.76 57.19 5.52
C ALA A 23 9.25 57.39 6.96
N ILE A 24 8.03 56.96 7.26
CA ILE A 24 7.48 56.97 8.62
C ILE A 24 8.01 55.76 9.40
N PRO A 25 8.84 55.94 10.46
CA PRO A 25 9.55 54.83 11.12
C PRO A 25 8.63 53.71 11.66
N HIS A 26 7.43 54.05 12.11
CA HIS A 26 6.48 53.06 12.62
C HIS A 26 5.90 52.19 11.51
N ILE A 27 5.62 52.77 10.34
CA ILE A 27 5.08 52.01 9.19
C ILE A 27 6.11 51.03 8.67
N GLY A 28 7.37 51.48 8.50
CA GLY A 28 8.47 50.61 8.05
C GLY A 28 8.69 49.42 8.99
N ARG A 29 8.75 49.68 10.31
CA ARG A 29 8.90 48.59 11.32
C ARG A 29 7.73 47.61 11.30
N ASN A 30 6.49 48.11 11.27
CA ASN A 30 5.31 47.28 11.23
C ASN A 30 5.24 46.42 9.95
N LEU A 31 5.64 47.02 8.81
CA LEU A 31 5.68 46.28 7.55
C LEU A 31 6.71 45.16 7.59
N ILE A 32 7.93 45.44 8.10
CA ILE A 32 8.97 44.41 8.25
C ILE A 32 8.48 43.28 9.17
N ALA A 33 7.88 43.63 10.31
CA ALA A 33 7.33 42.63 11.23
C ALA A 33 6.24 41.77 10.57
N LEU A 34 5.32 42.40 9.83
CA LEU A 34 4.25 41.69 9.09
C LEU A 34 4.82 40.76 8.01
N LEU A 35 5.82 41.24 7.25
CA LEU A 35 6.47 40.46 6.21
C LEU A 35 7.24 39.26 6.82
N ALA A 36 7.98 39.50 7.90
CA ALA A 36 8.70 38.46 8.61
C ALA A 36 7.73 37.37 9.15
N GLU A 37 6.63 37.78 9.76
CA GLU A 37 5.59 36.85 10.24
C GLU A 37 4.92 36.08 9.08
N ARG A 38 4.64 36.76 7.97
CA ARG A 38 4.09 36.11 6.77
C ARG A 38 5.06 35.09 6.19
N MET A 39 6.36 35.44 6.11
CA MET A 39 7.40 34.52 5.66
C MET A 39 7.53 33.32 6.59
N ARG A 40 7.55 33.55 7.91
CA ARG A 40 7.60 32.46 8.91
C ARG A 40 6.45 31.50 8.73
N ARG A 41 5.21 31.99 8.66
CA ARG A 41 4.00 31.15 8.46
C ARG A 41 4.03 30.43 7.10
N SER A 42 4.54 31.10 6.05
CA SER A 42 4.70 30.47 4.74
C SER A 42 5.69 29.32 4.79
N ASN A 43 6.85 29.53 5.42
CA ASN A 43 7.88 28.51 5.58
C ASN A 43 7.39 27.31 6.40
N GLU A 44 6.68 27.56 7.51
CA GLU A 44 6.09 26.50 8.33
C GLU A 44 5.12 25.60 7.51
N ARG A 45 4.28 26.23 6.68
CA ARG A 45 3.37 25.49 5.78
C ARG A 45 4.13 24.67 4.74
N VAL A 46 5.18 25.21 4.16
CA VAL A 46 6.02 24.49 3.19
C VAL A 46 6.70 23.30 3.86
N VAL A 47 7.33 23.51 5.03
CA VAL A 47 7.99 22.44 5.79
C VAL A 47 7.00 21.34 6.17
N ALA A 48 5.80 21.70 6.64
CA ALA A 48 4.76 20.72 6.97
C ALA A 48 4.34 19.90 5.75
N ARG A 49 4.13 20.53 4.60
CA ARG A 49 3.79 19.84 3.33
C ARG A 49 4.89 18.89 2.89
N VAL A 50 6.15 19.34 2.94
CA VAL A 50 7.30 18.51 2.56
C VAL A 50 7.42 17.28 3.48
N ARG A 51 7.26 17.47 4.80
CA ARG A 51 7.26 16.35 5.76
C ARG A 51 6.16 15.34 5.45
N SER A 52 4.93 15.80 5.24
CA SER A 52 3.81 14.92 4.90
C SER A 52 4.05 14.16 3.59
N ALA A 53 4.59 14.82 2.57
CA ALA A 53 4.91 14.20 1.29
C ALA A 53 5.99 13.11 1.44
N LEU A 54 7.04 13.37 2.24
CA LEU A 54 8.09 12.39 2.51
C LEU A 54 7.56 11.18 3.30
N GLN A 55 6.68 11.39 4.28
CA GLN A 55 6.04 10.31 5.03
C GLN A 55 5.18 9.42 4.13
N LEU A 56 4.36 10.03 3.25
CA LEU A 56 3.56 9.28 2.28
C LEU A 56 4.45 8.49 1.31
N GLN A 57 5.54 9.07 0.85
CA GLN A 57 6.48 8.40 -0.03
C GLN A 57 7.18 7.21 0.66
N ALA A 58 7.55 7.35 1.93
CA ALA A 58 8.14 6.27 2.72
C ALA A 58 7.13 5.11 2.86
N LEU A 59 5.89 5.40 3.26
CA LEU A 59 4.83 4.40 3.38
C LEU A 59 4.54 3.69 2.06
N GLN A 60 4.52 4.41 0.95
CA GLN A 60 4.34 3.81 -0.38
C GLN A 60 5.46 2.81 -0.71
N ARG A 61 6.72 3.16 -0.40
CA ARG A 61 7.86 2.25 -0.61
C ARG A 61 7.75 0.97 0.22
N GLU A 62 7.31 1.07 1.46
CA GLU A 62 7.08 -0.09 2.34
C GLU A 62 5.99 -1.00 1.78
N LEU A 63 4.88 -0.43 1.32
CA LEU A 63 3.79 -1.19 0.68
C LEU A 63 4.22 -1.83 -0.64
N ASP A 64 5.02 -1.15 -1.45
CA ASP A 64 5.57 -1.72 -2.68
C ASP A 64 6.56 -2.87 -2.41
N PHE A 65 7.30 -2.78 -1.30
CA PHE A 65 8.17 -3.87 -0.85
C PHE A 65 7.32 -5.08 -0.40
N ALA A 66 6.30 -4.85 0.44
CA ALA A 66 5.37 -5.91 0.87
C ALA A 66 4.70 -6.59 -0.33
N ARG A 67 4.27 -5.82 -1.34
CA ARG A 67 3.73 -6.35 -2.59
C ARG A 67 4.70 -7.26 -3.31
N ARG A 68 5.97 -6.89 -3.39
CA ARG A 68 6.99 -7.74 -4.04
C ARG A 68 7.19 -9.05 -3.30
N ILE A 69 7.25 -9.02 -1.97
CA ILE A 69 7.33 -10.23 -1.16
C ILE A 69 6.10 -11.11 -1.43
N GLN A 70 4.89 -10.56 -1.33
CA GLN A 70 3.66 -11.30 -1.56
C GLN A 70 3.61 -11.92 -2.97
N SER A 71 3.96 -11.15 -4.00
CA SER A 71 4.00 -11.65 -5.38
C SER A 71 5.04 -12.75 -5.59
N SER A 72 6.15 -12.72 -4.86
CA SER A 72 7.17 -13.78 -4.94
C SER A 72 6.74 -15.09 -4.29
N MET A 73 5.69 -15.05 -3.45
CA MET A 73 5.12 -16.26 -2.85
C MET A 73 4.17 -17.00 -3.79
N LEU A 74 3.63 -16.33 -4.79
CA LEU A 74 2.81 -16.99 -5.80
C LEU A 74 3.68 -17.83 -6.72
N PRO A 75 3.14 -18.96 -7.23
CA PRO A 75 3.93 -19.81 -8.11
C PRO A 75 4.30 -19.07 -9.40
N ALA A 76 5.55 -19.16 -9.77
CA ALA A 76 6.00 -18.70 -11.08
C ALA A 76 5.57 -19.71 -12.15
N ALA A 77 4.98 -19.23 -13.25
CA ALA A 77 4.79 -20.09 -14.42
C ALA A 77 6.16 -20.45 -15.04
N PRO A 78 6.35 -21.64 -15.62
CA PRO A 78 5.38 -22.66 -15.96
C PRO A 78 5.23 -23.76 -14.94
N LEU A 79 4.22 -24.62 -15.16
CA LEU A 79 4.06 -25.87 -14.40
C LEU A 79 5.32 -26.74 -14.46
N PRO A 80 5.61 -27.50 -13.38
CA PRO A 80 6.71 -28.47 -13.41
C PRO A 80 6.56 -29.46 -14.57
N ALA A 81 7.68 -29.98 -15.05
CA ALA A 81 7.71 -30.90 -16.21
C ALA A 81 6.82 -32.15 -16.07
N GLN A 82 6.45 -32.52 -14.82
CA GLN A 82 5.54 -33.60 -14.51
C GLN A 82 4.08 -33.34 -14.92
N ALA A 83 3.74 -32.07 -15.17
CA ALA A 83 2.40 -31.64 -15.58
C ALA A 83 2.25 -31.37 -17.08
N ARG A 84 3.10 -31.99 -17.92
CA ARG A 84 3.14 -31.73 -19.37
C ARG A 84 1.83 -31.98 -20.12
N GLU A 85 0.93 -32.74 -19.55
CA GLU A 85 -0.40 -33.00 -20.10
C GLU A 85 -1.44 -31.92 -19.77
N LEU A 86 -1.04 -30.93 -18.95
CA LEU A 86 -1.91 -29.84 -18.49
C LEU A 86 -1.36 -28.50 -18.99
N ASP A 87 -2.21 -27.73 -19.65
CA ASP A 87 -1.97 -26.32 -19.92
C ASP A 87 -2.64 -25.48 -18.85
N PHE A 88 -1.85 -24.82 -18.03
CA PHE A 88 -2.31 -24.08 -16.86
C PHE A 88 -1.65 -22.71 -16.79
N HIS A 89 -2.45 -21.69 -16.66
CA HIS A 89 -1.98 -20.31 -16.52
C HIS A 89 -2.60 -19.66 -15.28
N GLY A 90 -1.77 -19.11 -14.40
CA GLY A 90 -2.20 -18.36 -13.24
C GLY A 90 -1.89 -16.87 -13.40
N PHE A 91 -2.88 -16.03 -13.11
CA PHE A 91 -2.73 -14.59 -13.12
C PHE A 91 -3.43 -13.98 -11.91
N MET A 92 -2.77 -13.07 -11.22
CA MET A 92 -3.36 -12.29 -10.14
C MET A 92 -3.02 -10.82 -10.29
N ARG A 93 -4.02 -9.97 -10.06
CA ARG A 93 -3.85 -8.52 -9.99
C ARG A 93 -4.55 -7.99 -8.75
N ALA A 94 -3.76 -7.68 -7.73
CA ALA A 94 -4.30 -7.11 -6.51
C ALA A 94 -5.00 -5.76 -6.78
N ALA A 95 -6.16 -5.54 -6.14
CA ALA A 95 -6.91 -4.29 -6.25
C ALA A 95 -6.25 -3.12 -5.51
N ARG A 96 -5.41 -3.42 -4.53
CA ARG A 96 -4.55 -2.47 -3.79
C ARG A 96 -3.09 -2.90 -3.92
N GLN A 97 -2.20 -2.24 -3.17
CA GLN A 97 -0.77 -2.60 -3.14
C GLN A 97 -0.54 -4.05 -2.71
N VAL A 98 -1.32 -4.53 -1.73
CA VAL A 98 -1.35 -5.92 -1.27
C VAL A 98 -2.80 -6.41 -1.20
N GLY A 99 -3.02 -7.71 -1.32
CA GLY A 99 -4.35 -8.32 -1.35
C GLY A 99 -4.45 -9.62 -0.57
N GLY A 100 -5.68 -10.12 -0.40
CA GLY A 100 -5.97 -11.40 0.23
C GLY A 100 -6.04 -12.57 -0.77
N ASP A 101 -6.21 -12.27 -2.04
CA ASP A 101 -6.34 -13.28 -3.08
C ASP A 101 -5.03 -14.04 -3.27
N PHE A 102 -5.13 -15.33 -3.58
CA PHE A 102 -3.98 -16.14 -3.97
C PHE A 102 -4.39 -17.32 -4.84
N TYR A 103 -3.43 -17.85 -5.53
CA TYR A 103 -3.51 -19.15 -6.17
C TYR A 103 -2.20 -19.90 -5.97
N ASP A 104 -2.29 -21.23 -6.01
CA ASP A 104 -1.11 -22.09 -5.96
C ASP A 104 -1.35 -23.39 -6.72
N TRP A 105 -0.25 -24.04 -7.13
CA TRP A 105 -0.23 -25.39 -7.65
C TRP A 105 0.96 -26.13 -7.08
N LEU A 106 0.68 -27.30 -6.53
CA LEU A 106 1.66 -28.12 -5.82
C LEU A 106 1.68 -29.52 -6.39
N PRO A 107 2.84 -30.07 -6.78
CA PRO A 107 2.94 -31.46 -7.15
C PRO A 107 2.79 -32.35 -5.92
N LEU A 108 1.85 -33.31 -5.96
CA LEU A 108 1.62 -34.29 -4.91
C LEU A 108 2.18 -35.68 -5.28
N GLY A 109 2.85 -35.78 -6.43
CA GLY A 109 3.42 -37.00 -6.95
C GLY A 109 3.52 -36.98 -8.47
N PRO A 110 3.89 -38.11 -9.11
CA PRO A 110 4.20 -38.14 -10.54
C PRO A 110 3.04 -37.73 -11.47
N ARG A 111 1.78 -37.94 -11.04
CA ARG A 111 0.57 -37.67 -11.83
C ARG A 111 -0.52 -36.95 -11.04
N ARG A 112 -0.15 -36.32 -9.92
CA ARG A 112 -1.13 -35.66 -9.04
C ARG A 112 -0.67 -34.24 -8.71
N PHE A 113 -1.60 -33.31 -8.79
CA PHE A 113 -1.40 -31.89 -8.47
C PHE A 113 -2.52 -31.39 -7.59
N LEU A 114 -2.18 -30.52 -6.67
CA LEU A 114 -3.12 -29.71 -5.92
C LEU A 114 -3.19 -28.31 -6.58
N PHE A 115 -4.39 -27.87 -6.89
CA PHE A 115 -4.65 -26.48 -7.27
C PHE A 115 -5.43 -25.82 -6.14
N ALA A 116 -5.05 -24.62 -5.79
CA ALA A 116 -5.73 -23.82 -4.79
C ALA A 116 -5.99 -22.43 -5.33
N ILE A 117 -7.18 -21.92 -5.08
CA ILE A 117 -7.55 -20.51 -5.26
C ILE A 117 -8.17 -20.08 -3.94
N GLY A 118 -7.72 -18.98 -3.38
CA GLY A 118 -8.25 -18.44 -2.13
C GLY A 118 -8.49 -16.95 -2.25
N ASP A 119 -9.55 -16.51 -1.58
CA ASP A 119 -9.90 -15.11 -1.38
C ASP A 119 -10.14 -14.87 0.10
N VAL A 120 -9.30 -14.04 0.70
CA VAL A 120 -9.39 -13.70 2.12
C VAL A 120 -10.30 -12.47 2.26
N CYS A 121 -11.33 -12.61 3.06
CA CYS A 121 -12.19 -11.48 3.42
C CYS A 121 -11.37 -10.38 4.09
N ASP A 122 -11.73 -9.10 3.82
CA ASP A 122 -11.00 -7.90 4.18
C ASP A 122 -10.02 -7.43 3.08
N LYS A 123 -9.30 -6.34 3.32
CA LYS A 123 -8.43 -5.70 2.32
C LYS A 123 -7.17 -5.13 2.97
N GLY A 124 -6.10 -5.04 2.17
CA GLY A 124 -4.85 -4.45 2.61
C GLY A 124 -3.99 -5.41 3.42
N MET A 125 -3.22 -4.89 4.38
CA MET A 125 -2.19 -5.64 5.09
C MET A 125 -2.72 -6.82 5.91
N PRO A 126 -3.84 -6.72 6.67
CA PRO A 126 -4.38 -7.88 7.40
C PRO A 126 -4.71 -9.06 6.49
N ALA A 127 -5.44 -8.81 5.40
CA ALA A 127 -5.77 -9.84 4.42
C ALA A 127 -4.53 -10.45 3.76
N ALA A 128 -3.53 -9.61 3.44
CA ALA A 128 -2.27 -10.07 2.87
C ALA A 128 -1.48 -10.99 3.80
N LEU A 129 -1.42 -10.68 5.09
CA LEU A 129 -0.76 -11.53 6.10
C LEU A 129 -1.51 -12.84 6.31
N PHE A 130 -2.83 -12.80 6.35
CA PHE A 130 -3.65 -14.01 6.44
C PHE A 130 -3.46 -14.92 5.21
N MET A 131 -3.40 -14.33 4.02
CA MET A 131 -3.09 -15.06 2.78
C MET A 131 -1.74 -15.78 2.86
N VAL A 132 -0.69 -15.08 3.32
CA VAL A 132 0.65 -15.66 3.49
C VAL A 132 0.58 -16.88 4.43
N ARG A 133 -0.12 -16.75 5.54
CA ARG A 133 -0.32 -17.84 6.50
C ARG A 133 -1.06 -19.01 5.87
N ALA A 134 -2.19 -18.75 5.21
CA ALA A 134 -3.00 -19.80 4.57
C ALA A 134 -2.20 -20.56 3.50
N LEU A 135 -1.45 -19.82 2.67
CA LEU A 135 -0.60 -20.40 1.63
C LEU A 135 0.53 -21.26 2.22
N THR A 136 1.16 -20.79 3.30
CA THR A 136 2.23 -21.51 3.98
C THR A 136 1.72 -22.82 4.59
N LEU A 137 0.56 -22.78 5.25
CA LEU A 137 -0.07 -23.97 5.83
C LEU A 137 -0.48 -24.98 4.75
N LEU A 138 -1.03 -24.51 3.63
CA LEU A 138 -1.40 -25.35 2.49
C LEU A 138 -0.16 -26.07 1.92
N ARG A 139 0.94 -25.37 1.73
CA ARG A 139 2.20 -25.93 1.26
C ARG A 139 2.80 -26.94 2.24
N SER A 140 2.74 -26.63 3.53
CA SER A 140 3.20 -27.54 4.58
C SER A 140 2.41 -28.83 4.60
N ALA A 141 1.07 -28.75 4.49
CA ALA A 141 0.21 -29.92 4.40
C ALA A 141 0.51 -30.77 3.16
N ALA A 142 0.73 -30.12 2.01
CA ALA A 142 1.08 -30.82 0.77
C ALA A 142 2.45 -31.51 0.85
N ALA A 143 3.44 -30.88 1.48
CA ALA A 143 4.78 -31.43 1.65
C ALA A 143 4.85 -32.60 2.62
N GLY A 144 3.93 -32.68 3.58
CA GLY A 144 3.85 -33.75 4.57
C GLY A 144 3.43 -35.14 4.01
N GLY A 145 3.11 -35.23 2.70
CA GLY A 145 3.12 -36.47 1.92
C GLY A 145 2.22 -37.59 2.47
N GLY A 146 1.02 -37.33 2.89
CA GLY A 146 0.05 -38.36 3.19
C GLY A 146 -0.50 -39.04 1.93
N ASP A 147 -0.74 -40.35 1.99
CA ASP A 147 -1.28 -41.15 0.91
C ASP A 147 -2.58 -40.54 0.35
N ALA A 148 -2.49 -40.06 -0.90
CA ALA A 148 -3.39 -39.02 -1.39
C ALA A 148 -4.61 -39.61 -2.12
N GLY A 149 -5.47 -40.27 -1.39
CA GLY A 149 -6.86 -40.50 -1.80
C GLY A 149 -7.73 -39.25 -1.52
N GLY A 150 -8.92 -39.15 -2.07
CA GLY A 150 -9.84 -38.00 -1.86
C GLY A 150 -10.13 -37.67 -0.40
N GLU A 151 -10.00 -38.62 0.51
CA GLU A 151 -10.09 -38.43 1.97
C GLU A 151 -8.95 -37.56 2.53
N CYS A 152 -7.81 -37.45 1.84
CA CYS A 152 -6.69 -36.65 2.26
C CYS A 152 -6.98 -35.15 2.12
N LEU A 153 -7.65 -34.73 1.05
CA LEU A 153 -7.97 -33.32 0.83
C LEU A 153 -8.94 -32.78 1.90
N ALA A 154 -9.97 -33.56 2.25
CA ALA A 154 -10.91 -33.17 3.31
C ALA A 154 -10.19 -33.00 4.67
N ARG A 155 -9.30 -33.93 5.02
CA ARG A 155 -8.48 -33.84 6.24
C ARG A 155 -7.54 -32.64 6.22
N TRP A 156 -6.91 -32.35 5.09
CA TRP A 156 -6.06 -31.16 4.96
C TRP A 156 -6.85 -29.89 5.14
N MET A 157 -8.02 -29.80 4.52
CA MET A 157 -8.88 -28.62 4.66
C MET A 157 -9.38 -28.44 6.10
N ALA A 158 -9.76 -29.54 6.78
CA ALA A 158 -10.15 -29.50 8.19
C ALA A 158 -8.97 -29.00 9.06
N HIS A 159 -7.80 -29.63 8.91
CA HIS A 159 -6.60 -29.22 9.66
C HIS A 159 -6.19 -27.77 9.39
N LEU A 160 -6.25 -27.34 8.14
CA LEU A 160 -5.98 -25.94 7.74
C LEU A 160 -6.99 -25.00 8.40
N ASN A 161 -8.28 -25.36 8.40
CA ASN A 161 -9.33 -24.59 9.05
C ASN A 161 -9.07 -24.44 10.56
N ASP A 162 -8.75 -25.53 11.24
CA ASP A 162 -8.49 -25.53 12.68
C ASP A 162 -7.30 -24.61 13.00
N GLN A 163 -6.21 -24.74 12.27
CA GLN A 163 -5.03 -23.89 12.45
C GLN A 163 -5.27 -22.42 12.13
N LEU A 164 -6.15 -22.10 11.18
CA LEU A 164 -6.51 -20.73 10.86
C LEU A 164 -7.48 -20.12 11.87
N ALA A 165 -8.34 -20.95 12.49
CA ALA A 165 -9.32 -20.51 13.47
C ALA A 165 -8.73 -20.25 14.87
N GLU A 166 -7.61 -20.90 15.23
CA GLU A 166 -6.92 -20.74 16.52
C GLU A 166 -6.18 -19.39 16.70
N SER A 167 -6.36 -18.43 15.82
CA SER A 167 -5.69 -17.12 15.82
C SER A 167 -6.64 -15.96 15.99
#